data_42155e17eb1b0c4ef82b691171e941bb
#
_entry.id   42155e17eb1b0c4ef82b691171e941bb
#
_cell.length_a   1.000
_cell.length_b   1.000
_cell.length_c   1.000
_cell.angle_alpha   90.00
_cell.angle_beta   90.00
_cell.angle_gamma   90.00
#
_symmetry.space_group_name_H-M   'P 1'
#
loop_
_entity.id
_entity.type
_entity.pdbx_description
1 polymer ?
#
loop_
_entity_poly.entity_id
_entity_poly.type
_entity_poly.pdbx_seq_one_letter_code
_entity_poly.pdbx_strand_id
1 'polypeptide(L)'
;SLNSKEEFFILSSLLLRSMQKAYFSTENKGHYGLALNAYSQTTSPIRRLMDLIIEYILDNIDKIYDGTIDMEKLKTSLNGLCERASMMERCADKAEYEANKLYMIDYVLKRQDTEFDGYIQEITPRYMVVKTKELIEGIVYFDDILDGNYAYNPDCKWLENPSTRHRLMIGSKLKLHFKEANREYRLLKFNAEVNTLEREMTLTRTKN
;
A
#
# COMPACT_ATOMS: atom_id res chain seq x y z
N SER A 1 -5.00 -23.66 -4.73
CA SER A 1 -5.18 -23.46 -3.29
C SER A 1 -3.97 -22.73 -2.76
N LEU A 2 -4.18 -21.60 -2.09
CA LEU A 2 -3.14 -20.82 -1.41
C LEU A 2 -2.63 -21.65 -0.22
N ASN A 3 -1.39 -22.12 -0.30
CA ASN A 3 -0.86 -23.08 0.65
C ASN A 3 -0.17 -22.45 1.87
N SER A 4 0.00 -21.11 1.92
CA SER A 4 0.59 -20.45 3.08
C SER A 4 -0.12 -19.12 3.42
N LYS A 5 -0.12 -18.76 4.72
CA LYS A 5 -0.61 -17.46 5.20
C LYS A 5 0.16 -16.28 4.58
N GLU A 6 1.42 -16.50 4.25
CA GLU A 6 2.30 -15.48 3.66
C GLU A 6 1.97 -15.19 2.20
N GLU A 7 1.72 -16.23 1.38
CA GLU A 7 1.24 -16.08 -0.01
C GLU A 7 -0.09 -15.33 -0.06
N PHE A 8 -1.01 -15.65 0.86
CA PHE A 8 -2.28 -14.94 0.98
C PHE A 8 -2.08 -13.46 1.28
N PHE A 9 -1.13 -13.10 2.17
CA PHE A 9 -0.85 -11.72 2.52
C PHE A 9 -0.30 -10.91 1.34
N ILE A 10 0.63 -11.50 0.58
CA ILE A 10 1.22 -10.87 -0.61
C ILE A 10 0.16 -10.66 -1.69
N LEU A 11 -0.64 -11.68 -1.99
CA LEU A 11 -1.70 -11.59 -2.99
C LEU A 11 -2.81 -10.61 -2.58
N SER A 12 -3.19 -10.60 -1.31
CA SER A 12 -4.15 -9.61 -0.77
C SER A 12 -3.63 -8.18 -0.90
N SER A 13 -2.35 -7.96 -0.64
CA SER A 13 -1.70 -6.65 -0.80
C SER A 13 -1.69 -6.20 -2.27
N LEU A 14 -1.38 -7.10 -3.21
CA LEU A 14 -1.42 -6.81 -4.64
C LEU A 14 -2.84 -6.53 -5.13
N LEU A 15 -3.83 -7.32 -4.67
CA LEU A 15 -5.23 -7.12 -4.99
C LEU A 15 -5.71 -5.75 -4.50
N LEU A 16 -5.44 -5.40 -3.24
CA LEU A 16 -5.82 -4.10 -2.67
C LEU A 16 -5.19 -2.92 -3.44
N ARG A 17 -3.95 -3.06 -3.89
CA ARG A 17 -3.28 -2.03 -4.73
C ARG A 17 -3.90 -1.88 -6.12
N SER A 18 -4.52 -2.92 -6.66
CA SER A 18 -5.19 -2.89 -7.96
C SER A 18 -6.62 -2.33 -7.88
N MET A 19 -7.21 -2.25 -6.68
CA MET A 19 -8.55 -1.73 -6.49
C MET A 19 -8.58 -0.20 -6.64
N GLN A 20 -9.67 0.30 -7.20
CA GLN A 20 -9.93 1.73 -7.25
C GLN A 20 -10.14 2.27 -5.82
N LYS A 21 -9.50 3.41 -5.52
CA LYS A 21 -9.72 4.10 -4.24
C LYS A 21 -11.17 4.58 -4.14
N ALA A 22 -11.72 4.51 -2.93
CA ALA A 22 -13.02 5.08 -2.62
C ALA A 22 -13.04 6.60 -2.89
N TYR A 23 -14.19 7.13 -3.21
CA TYR A 23 -14.44 8.56 -3.39
C TYR A 23 -15.88 8.89 -3.03
N PHE A 24 -16.11 10.11 -2.61
CA PHE A 24 -17.47 10.62 -2.35
C PHE A 24 -18.17 10.97 -3.65
N SER A 25 -19.45 10.66 -3.74
CA SER A 25 -20.30 10.93 -4.91
C SER A 25 -21.73 11.19 -4.47
N THR A 26 -22.42 12.07 -5.20
CA THR A 26 -23.87 12.25 -5.06
C THR A 26 -24.66 11.16 -5.80
N GLU A 27 -23.99 10.32 -6.57
CA GLU A 27 -24.57 9.16 -7.23
C GLU A 27 -24.35 7.92 -6.39
N ASN A 28 -25.41 7.16 -6.14
CA ASN A 28 -25.29 5.88 -5.46
C ASN A 28 -24.70 4.83 -6.42
N LYS A 29 -23.44 4.45 -6.18
CA LYS A 29 -22.72 3.40 -6.93
C LYS A 29 -22.54 2.12 -6.10
N GLY A 30 -23.12 2.09 -4.89
CA GLY A 30 -22.89 1.02 -3.94
C GLY A 30 -21.48 1.01 -3.35
N HIS A 31 -21.16 -0.01 -2.62
CA HIS A 31 -19.81 -0.23 -2.06
C HIS A 31 -19.37 -1.66 -2.33
N TYR A 32 -18.53 -1.84 -3.37
CA TYR A 32 -18.10 -3.17 -3.81
C TYR A 32 -17.42 -3.98 -2.70
N GLY A 33 -16.47 -3.37 -1.99
CA GLY A 33 -15.70 -4.07 -0.94
C GLY A 33 -16.53 -4.52 0.27
N LEU A 34 -17.68 -3.90 0.52
CA LEU A 34 -18.63 -4.30 1.58
C LEU A 34 -19.84 -5.06 1.02
N ALA A 35 -19.92 -5.24 -0.31
CA ALA A 35 -21.06 -5.86 -1.00
C ALA A 35 -22.42 -5.19 -0.66
N LEU A 36 -22.44 -3.85 -0.51
CA LEU A 36 -23.62 -3.07 -0.20
C LEU A 36 -24.13 -2.31 -1.42
N ASN A 37 -25.44 -2.33 -1.64
CA ASN A 37 -26.09 -1.59 -2.73
C ASN A 37 -26.13 -0.08 -2.48
N ALA A 38 -26.09 0.36 -1.24
CA ALA A 38 -26.01 1.75 -0.83
C ALA A 38 -25.13 1.86 0.42
N TYR A 39 -24.31 2.89 0.46
CA TYR A 39 -23.41 3.12 1.59
C TYR A 39 -23.15 4.60 1.79
N SER A 40 -23.16 5.03 3.05
CA SER A 40 -22.72 6.36 3.46
C SER A 40 -22.02 6.29 4.82
N GLN A 41 -21.15 7.25 5.09
CA GLN A 41 -20.40 7.35 6.32
C GLN A 41 -20.96 8.48 7.19
N THR A 42 -21.17 8.21 8.49
CA THR A 42 -21.69 9.19 9.45
C THR A 42 -20.98 9.13 10.80
N THR A 43 -19.93 8.31 10.93
CA THR A 43 -19.35 7.97 12.25
C THR A 43 -18.24 8.90 12.74
N SER A 44 -17.82 9.88 11.94
CA SER A 44 -16.71 10.77 12.29
C SER A 44 -16.90 12.23 11.84
N PRO A 45 -17.99 12.92 12.21
CA PRO A 45 -18.31 14.27 11.73
C PRO A 45 -17.28 15.34 12.18
N ILE A 46 -16.55 15.09 13.26
CA ILE A 46 -15.51 16.02 13.75
C ILE A 46 -14.37 16.20 12.73
N ARG A 47 -14.05 15.16 11.96
CA ARG A 47 -12.90 15.17 11.04
C ARG A 47 -13.26 14.93 9.58
N ARG A 48 -14.49 14.53 9.27
CA ARG A 48 -14.97 14.29 7.91
C ARG A 48 -16.16 15.17 7.59
N LEU A 49 -15.96 16.13 6.70
CA LEU A 49 -16.99 17.05 6.26
C LEU A 49 -18.23 16.32 5.70
N MET A 50 -18.04 15.21 4.98
CA MET A 50 -19.13 14.48 4.36
C MET A 50 -20.06 13.83 5.39
N ASP A 51 -19.54 13.37 6.53
CA ASP A 51 -20.35 12.85 7.62
C ASP A 51 -21.29 13.94 8.18
N LEU A 52 -20.74 15.15 8.39
CA LEU A 52 -21.51 16.31 8.84
C LEU A 52 -22.60 16.71 7.81
N ILE A 53 -22.30 16.61 6.52
CA ILE A 53 -23.26 16.90 5.45
C ILE A 53 -24.40 15.87 5.45
N ILE A 54 -24.09 14.59 5.67
CA ILE A 54 -25.13 13.54 5.76
C ILE A 54 -26.03 13.80 6.97
N GLU A 55 -25.47 14.17 8.13
CA GLU A 55 -26.26 14.55 9.31
C GLU A 55 -27.17 15.74 9.00
N TYR A 56 -26.65 16.77 8.35
CA TYR A 56 -27.45 17.91 7.91
C TYR A 56 -28.59 17.51 6.96
N ILE A 57 -28.35 16.60 6.02
CA ILE A 57 -29.40 16.10 5.10
C ILE A 57 -30.47 15.34 5.89
N LEU A 58 -30.05 14.48 6.83
CA LEU A 58 -30.98 13.72 7.66
C LEU A 58 -31.87 14.64 8.54
N ASP A 59 -31.30 15.65 9.16
CA ASP A 59 -31.98 16.62 9.98
C ASP A 59 -32.99 17.47 9.16
N ASN A 60 -32.82 17.61 7.87
CA ASN A 60 -33.68 18.38 6.98
C ASN A 60 -34.46 17.50 5.98
N ILE A 61 -34.55 16.22 6.25
CA ILE A 61 -35.15 15.25 5.31
C ILE A 61 -36.61 15.63 4.95
N ASP A 62 -37.40 16.09 5.92
CA ASP A 62 -38.79 16.50 5.70
C ASP A 62 -38.87 17.71 4.77
N LYS A 63 -37.98 18.68 4.91
CA LYS A 63 -37.90 19.89 4.05
C LYS A 63 -37.47 19.57 2.62
N ILE A 64 -36.77 18.44 2.44
CA ILE A 64 -36.39 17.93 1.12
C ILE A 64 -37.62 17.28 0.48
N TYR A 65 -38.40 16.50 1.25
CA TYR A 65 -39.59 15.82 0.74
C TYR A 65 -40.75 16.78 0.45
N ASP A 66 -40.91 17.85 1.22
CA ASP A 66 -41.97 18.86 0.99
C ASP A 66 -41.60 19.91 -0.07
N GLY A 67 -40.35 19.83 -0.61
CA GLY A 67 -39.84 20.71 -1.65
C GLY A 67 -39.33 22.07 -1.15
N THR A 68 -39.31 22.31 0.15
CA THR A 68 -38.74 23.53 0.74
C THR A 68 -37.24 23.64 0.41
N ILE A 69 -36.51 22.51 0.39
CA ILE A 69 -35.16 22.42 -0.09
C ILE A 69 -35.15 21.78 -1.48
N ASP A 70 -34.69 22.54 -2.46
CA ASP A 70 -34.56 22.10 -3.85
C ASP A 70 -33.43 21.05 -3.97
N MET A 71 -33.83 19.79 -4.23
CA MET A 71 -32.92 18.65 -4.32
C MET A 71 -31.88 18.81 -5.44
N GLU A 72 -32.24 19.37 -6.58
CA GLU A 72 -31.29 19.54 -7.71
C GLU A 72 -30.24 20.58 -7.42
N LYS A 73 -30.60 21.67 -6.75
CA LYS A 73 -29.63 22.67 -6.29
C LYS A 73 -28.74 22.11 -5.21
N LEU A 74 -29.29 21.36 -4.26
CA LEU A 74 -28.51 20.67 -3.22
C LEU A 74 -27.50 19.72 -3.85
N LYS A 75 -27.94 18.84 -4.76
CA LYS A 75 -27.07 17.88 -5.47
C LYS A 75 -25.96 18.57 -6.24
N THR A 76 -26.26 19.66 -6.93
CA THR A 76 -25.27 20.45 -7.66
C THR A 76 -24.20 21.02 -6.73
N SER A 77 -24.60 21.56 -5.58
CA SER A 77 -23.69 22.08 -4.58
C SER A 77 -22.81 20.98 -3.95
N LEU A 78 -23.39 19.80 -3.73
CA LEU A 78 -22.71 18.65 -3.15
C LEU A 78 -21.64 18.06 -4.09
N ASN A 79 -21.80 18.12 -5.40
CA ASN A 79 -20.83 17.56 -6.34
C ASN A 79 -19.43 18.14 -6.13
N GLY A 80 -19.31 19.46 -6.06
CA GLY A 80 -18.02 20.11 -5.79
C GLY A 80 -17.44 19.80 -4.40
N LEU A 81 -18.32 19.64 -3.40
CA LEU A 81 -17.90 19.23 -2.05
C LEU A 81 -17.42 17.79 -2.00
N CYS A 82 -18.06 16.87 -2.72
CA CYS A 82 -17.64 15.47 -2.84
C CYS A 82 -16.25 15.35 -3.48
N GLU A 83 -16.00 16.08 -4.56
CA GLU A 83 -14.69 16.10 -5.22
C GLU A 83 -13.59 16.62 -4.28
N ARG A 84 -13.86 17.75 -3.63
CA ARG A 84 -12.93 18.36 -2.67
C ARG A 84 -12.68 17.45 -1.48
N ALA A 85 -13.72 16.86 -0.89
CA ALA A 85 -13.58 15.94 0.24
C ALA A 85 -12.75 14.70 -0.15
N SER A 86 -13.00 14.12 -1.32
CA SER A 86 -12.21 12.99 -1.83
C SER A 86 -10.74 13.34 -2.05
N MET A 87 -10.45 14.56 -2.49
CA MET A 87 -9.07 15.04 -2.62
C MET A 87 -8.41 15.22 -1.24
N MET A 88 -9.12 15.84 -0.29
CA MET A 88 -8.59 16.08 1.05
C MET A 88 -8.34 14.78 1.82
N GLU A 89 -9.20 13.78 1.65
CA GLU A 89 -9.00 12.45 2.26
C GLU A 89 -7.71 11.80 1.73
N ARG A 90 -7.48 11.84 0.41
CA ARG A 90 -6.21 11.37 -0.18
C ARG A 90 -4.99 12.12 0.33
N CYS A 91 -5.12 13.43 0.59
CA CYS A 91 -4.04 14.22 1.19
C CYS A 91 -3.77 13.81 2.65
N ALA A 92 -4.84 13.55 3.42
CA ALA A 92 -4.74 13.08 4.81
C ALA A 92 -4.07 11.69 4.88
N ASP A 93 -4.50 10.75 4.04
CA ASP A 93 -3.89 9.41 3.93
C ASP A 93 -2.40 9.49 3.61
N LYS A 94 -2.03 10.37 2.67
CA LYS A 94 -0.63 10.58 2.31
C LYS A 94 0.17 11.16 3.48
N ALA A 95 -0.40 12.13 4.19
CA ALA A 95 0.25 12.74 5.36
C ALA A 95 0.46 11.72 6.48
N GLU A 96 -0.54 10.88 6.75
CA GLU A 96 -0.44 9.78 7.71
C GLU A 96 0.64 8.76 7.31
N TYR A 97 0.65 8.34 6.05
CA TYR A 97 1.68 7.44 5.52
C TYR A 97 3.09 8.01 5.68
N GLU A 98 3.28 9.29 5.34
CA GLU A 98 4.56 9.96 5.48
C GLU A 98 5.00 10.17 6.95
N ALA A 99 4.04 10.41 7.85
CA ALA A 99 4.31 10.47 9.29
C ALA A 99 4.73 9.10 9.82
N ASN A 100 4.02 8.03 9.43
CA ASN A 100 4.34 6.67 9.83
C ASN A 100 5.75 6.24 9.37
N LYS A 101 6.21 6.69 8.19
CA LYS A 101 7.59 6.45 7.75
C LYS A 101 8.64 7.00 8.73
N LEU A 102 8.42 8.15 9.33
CA LEU A 102 9.34 8.71 10.33
C LEU A 102 9.45 7.80 11.56
N TYR A 103 8.31 7.29 12.05
CA TYR A 103 8.33 6.34 13.18
C TYR A 103 9.00 5.03 12.82
N MET A 104 8.83 4.53 11.60
CA MET A 104 9.52 3.32 11.11
C MET A 104 11.04 3.55 11.07
N ILE A 105 11.50 4.70 10.59
CA ILE A 105 12.92 5.07 10.59
C ILE A 105 13.46 5.09 12.02
N ASP A 106 12.77 5.74 12.95
CA ASP A 106 13.20 5.82 14.35
C ASP A 106 13.22 4.44 15.03
N TYR A 107 12.29 3.57 14.65
CA TYR A 107 12.28 2.19 15.13
C TYR A 107 13.51 1.40 14.67
N VAL A 108 13.86 1.51 13.38
CA VAL A 108 15.02 0.81 12.81
C VAL A 108 16.32 1.40 13.33
N LEU A 109 16.43 2.73 13.47
CA LEU A 109 17.62 3.39 14.02
C LEU A 109 17.97 2.95 15.45
N LYS A 110 16.98 2.52 16.23
CA LYS A 110 17.19 1.93 17.57
C LYS A 110 17.58 0.46 17.53
N ARG A 111 17.59 -0.18 16.35
CA ARG A 111 17.81 -1.61 16.12
C ARG A 111 18.70 -1.89 14.92
N GLN A 112 19.74 -1.08 14.72
CA GLN A 112 20.61 -1.14 13.54
C GLN A 112 21.31 -2.49 13.34
N ASP A 113 21.61 -3.18 14.45
CA ASP A 113 22.24 -4.50 14.43
C ASP A 113 21.24 -5.67 14.30
N THR A 114 19.94 -5.36 14.16
CA THR A 114 18.90 -6.38 14.04
C THR A 114 18.74 -6.80 12.58
N GLU A 115 18.70 -8.11 12.36
CA GLU A 115 18.28 -8.70 11.10
C GLU A 115 16.75 -8.72 11.03
N PHE A 116 16.19 -8.26 9.93
CA PHE A 116 14.75 -8.26 9.70
C PHE A 116 14.40 -9.29 8.62
N ASP A 117 13.42 -10.13 8.89
CA ASP A 117 12.81 -10.94 7.84
C ASP A 117 11.86 -10.07 7.00
N GLY A 118 12.00 -10.14 5.68
CA GLY A 118 11.16 -9.37 4.78
C GLY A 118 10.91 -10.06 3.44
N TYR A 119 10.21 -9.37 2.58
CA TYR A 119 9.91 -9.83 1.23
C TYR A 119 9.92 -8.66 0.25
N ILE A 120 10.11 -8.98 -1.03
CA ILE A 120 10.04 -8.01 -2.12
C ILE A 120 8.59 -7.63 -2.37
N GLN A 121 8.25 -6.36 -2.23
CA GLN A 121 6.93 -5.81 -2.48
C GLN A 121 6.78 -5.27 -3.90
N GLU A 122 7.86 -4.70 -4.45
CA GLU A 122 7.89 -4.13 -5.80
C GLU A 122 9.31 -4.16 -6.35
N ILE A 123 9.45 -4.32 -7.66
CA ILE A 123 10.74 -4.23 -8.35
C ILE A 123 10.63 -3.11 -9.39
N THR A 124 11.51 -2.13 -9.28
CA THR A 124 11.69 -1.04 -10.24
C THR A 124 12.97 -1.28 -11.06
N PRO A 125 13.22 -0.53 -12.14
CA PRO A 125 14.47 -0.68 -12.90
C PRO A 125 15.76 -0.34 -12.14
N ARG A 126 15.68 0.27 -10.96
CA ARG A 126 16.85 0.76 -10.22
C ARG A 126 17.01 0.16 -8.82
N TYR A 127 15.91 -0.22 -8.19
CA TYR A 127 15.88 -0.74 -6.83
C TYR A 127 14.64 -1.60 -6.63
N MET A 128 14.63 -2.39 -5.60
CA MET A 128 13.45 -3.08 -5.12
C MET A 128 12.92 -2.42 -3.84
N VAL A 129 11.61 -2.38 -3.70
CA VAL A 129 10.91 -2.01 -2.46
C VAL A 129 10.70 -3.29 -1.68
N VAL A 130 11.15 -3.27 -0.44
CA VAL A 130 11.05 -4.41 0.48
C VAL A 130 10.17 -4.05 1.66
N LYS A 131 9.52 -5.05 2.23
CA LYS A 131 8.71 -4.89 3.42
C LYS A 131 9.04 -5.98 4.43
N THR A 132 9.29 -5.57 5.68
CA THR A 132 9.58 -6.52 6.77
C THR A 132 8.30 -7.12 7.33
N LYS A 133 8.44 -8.16 8.18
CA LYS A 133 7.30 -8.74 8.94
C LYS A 133 6.66 -7.72 9.89
N GLU A 134 7.44 -6.77 10.38
CA GLU A 134 6.97 -5.65 11.20
C GLU A 134 6.30 -4.54 10.40
N LEU A 135 6.07 -4.78 9.10
CA LEU A 135 5.46 -3.85 8.13
C LEU A 135 6.31 -2.61 7.81
N ILE A 136 7.61 -2.65 8.11
CA ILE A 136 8.55 -1.58 7.78
C ILE A 136 8.86 -1.64 6.30
N GLU A 137 8.71 -0.52 5.60
CA GLU A 137 9.01 -0.39 4.18
C GLU A 137 10.37 0.30 4.00
N GLY A 138 11.17 -0.23 3.08
CA GLY A 138 12.44 0.36 2.70
C GLY A 138 12.84 -0.04 1.28
N ILE A 139 13.99 0.43 0.84
CA ILE A 139 14.53 0.12 -0.49
C ILE A 139 15.85 -0.64 -0.38
N VAL A 140 16.09 -1.48 -1.37
CA VAL A 140 17.37 -2.16 -1.59
C VAL A 140 17.79 -1.89 -3.03
N TYR A 141 18.96 -1.30 -3.21
CA TYR A 141 19.57 -1.21 -4.55
C TYR A 141 20.14 -2.58 -4.96
N PHE A 142 20.25 -2.83 -6.24
CA PHE A 142 20.72 -4.15 -6.72
C PHE A 142 22.13 -4.46 -6.29
N ASP A 143 22.98 -3.43 -6.17
CA ASP A 143 24.36 -3.55 -5.65
C ASP A 143 24.42 -3.83 -4.14
N ASP A 144 23.30 -3.70 -3.43
CA ASP A 144 23.18 -3.97 -1.99
C ASP A 144 22.66 -5.39 -1.70
N ILE A 145 22.57 -6.23 -2.72
CA ILE A 145 22.24 -7.65 -2.56
C ILE A 145 23.56 -8.39 -2.29
N LEU A 146 23.71 -8.90 -1.07
CA LEU A 146 24.99 -9.47 -0.59
C LEU A 146 25.38 -10.78 -1.27
N ASP A 147 24.44 -11.48 -1.86
CA ASP A 147 24.60 -12.83 -2.42
C ASP A 147 24.96 -12.86 -3.92
N GLY A 148 25.37 -11.75 -4.48
CA GLY A 148 25.86 -11.67 -5.85
C GLY A 148 25.17 -10.63 -6.70
N ASN A 149 25.61 -10.52 -7.95
CA ASN A 149 25.11 -9.52 -8.88
C ASN A 149 23.77 -9.98 -9.49
N TYR A 150 22.75 -9.14 -9.36
CA TYR A 150 21.44 -9.36 -9.95
C TYR A 150 21.17 -8.32 -11.03
N ALA A 151 20.69 -8.76 -12.19
CA ALA A 151 20.31 -7.91 -13.30
C ALA A 151 18.77 -7.84 -13.41
N TYR A 152 18.25 -6.65 -13.69
CA TYR A 152 16.82 -6.44 -13.89
C TYR A 152 16.39 -6.89 -15.28
N ASN A 153 15.34 -7.70 -15.33
CA ASN A 153 14.68 -8.10 -16.57
C ASN A 153 13.39 -7.25 -16.75
N PRO A 154 13.34 -6.33 -17.74
CA PRO A 154 12.21 -5.43 -17.93
C PRO A 154 10.94 -6.14 -18.42
N ASP A 155 11.07 -7.21 -19.19
CA ASP A 155 9.93 -7.93 -19.77
C ASP A 155 9.15 -8.68 -18.70
N CYS A 156 9.87 -9.25 -17.74
CA CYS A 156 9.28 -10.11 -16.72
C CYS A 156 9.22 -9.44 -15.33
N LYS A 157 9.83 -8.26 -15.17
CA LYS A 157 9.90 -7.50 -13.92
C LYS A 157 10.45 -8.31 -12.73
N TRP A 158 11.48 -9.10 -12.97
CA TRP A 158 12.23 -9.80 -11.94
C TRP A 158 13.71 -9.43 -11.99
N LEU A 159 14.45 -9.84 -10.96
CA LEU A 159 15.91 -9.80 -10.95
C LEU A 159 16.45 -11.22 -11.19
N GLU A 160 17.44 -11.36 -12.02
CA GLU A 160 18.11 -12.65 -12.26
C GLU A 160 19.61 -12.52 -12.00
N ASN A 161 20.17 -13.46 -11.27
CA ASN A 161 21.62 -13.61 -11.14
C ASN A 161 22.16 -14.35 -12.38
N PRO A 162 22.99 -13.71 -13.21
CA PRO A 162 23.44 -14.32 -14.47
C PRO A 162 24.26 -15.61 -14.29
N SER A 163 24.96 -15.72 -13.15
CA SER A 163 25.85 -16.85 -12.87
C SER A 163 25.09 -18.07 -12.34
N THR A 164 24.14 -17.83 -11.42
CA THR A 164 23.40 -18.92 -10.74
C THR A 164 22.02 -19.18 -11.33
N ARG A 165 21.54 -18.28 -12.20
CA ARG A 165 20.16 -18.30 -12.75
C ARG A 165 19.10 -18.18 -11.68
N HIS A 166 19.46 -17.83 -10.46
CA HIS A 166 18.51 -17.58 -9.39
C HIS A 166 17.72 -16.31 -9.69
N ARG A 167 16.40 -16.34 -9.41
CA ARG A 167 15.49 -15.24 -9.69
C ARG A 167 14.83 -14.72 -8.43
N LEU A 168 14.80 -13.40 -8.31
CA LEU A 168 14.06 -12.69 -7.29
C LEU A 168 12.83 -12.04 -7.92
N MET A 169 11.67 -12.31 -7.36
CA MET A 169 10.38 -11.82 -7.82
C MET A 169 9.63 -11.13 -6.68
N ILE A 170 8.53 -10.46 -7.00
CA ILE A 170 7.62 -9.97 -5.97
C ILE A 170 7.19 -11.14 -5.09
N GLY A 171 7.32 -10.98 -3.78
CA GLY A 171 7.07 -12.02 -2.79
C GLY A 171 8.29 -12.85 -2.37
N SER A 172 9.42 -12.77 -3.07
CA SER A 172 10.66 -13.46 -2.65
C SER A 172 11.09 -12.97 -1.27
N LYS A 173 11.44 -13.92 -0.41
CA LYS A 173 11.84 -13.66 0.98
C LYS A 173 13.30 -13.26 1.05
N LEU A 174 13.59 -12.29 1.88
CA LEU A 174 14.91 -11.74 2.09
C LEU A 174 15.18 -11.56 3.59
N LYS A 175 16.45 -11.65 3.95
CA LYS A 175 16.96 -11.11 5.20
C LYS A 175 17.48 -9.71 4.93
N LEU A 176 17.07 -8.76 5.75
CA LEU A 176 17.32 -7.34 5.55
C LEU A 176 18.16 -6.81 6.71
N HIS A 177 19.26 -6.17 6.37
CA HIS A 177 20.17 -5.53 7.32
C HIS A 177 20.12 -4.03 7.10
N PHE A 178 20.01 -3.26 8.18
CA PHE A 178 20.03 -1.81 8.09
C PHE A 178 21.30 -1.32 7.39
N LYS A 179 21.15 -0.41 6.44
CA LYS A 179 22.25 0.25 5.76
C LYS A 179 22.31 1.74 6.05
N GLU A 180 21.23 2.45 5.76
CA GLU A 180 21.18 3.90 5.85
C GLU A 180 19.75 4.37 6.06
N ALA A 181 19.57 5.45 6.80
CA ALA A 181 18.29 6.15 6.91
C ALA A 181 18.45 7.64 6.70
N ASN A 182 17.55 8.23 5.92
CA ASN A 182 17.46 9.67 5.75
C ASN A 182 16.08 10.14 6.19
N ARG A 183 16.01 10.87 7.33
CA ARG A 183 14.75 11.38 7.90
C ARG A 183 14.12 12.46 7.03
N GLU A 184 14.93 13.32 6.42
CA GLU A 184 14.45 14.44 5.60
C GLU A 184 13.70 13.91 4.36
N TYR A 185 14.29 12.94 3.67
CA TYR A 185 13.69 12.29 2.50
C TYR A 185 12.79 11.10 2.88
N ARG A 186 12.64 10.79 4.16
CA ARG A 186 11.87 9.63 4.67
C ARG A 186 12.26 8.33 3.98
N LEU A 187 13.55 8.15 3.79
CA LEU A 187 14.13 7.02 3.08
C LEU A 187 14.83 6.09 4.05
N LEU A 188 14.52 4.80 3.92
CA LEU A 188 15.18 3.72 4.64
C LEU A 188 15.80 2.76 3.63
N LYS A 189 17.09 2.49 3.76
CA LYS A 189 17.84 1.58 2.89
C LYS A 189 18.32 0.36 3.68
N PHE A 190 18.22 -0.79 3.02
CA PHE A 190 18.71 -2.05 3.54
C PHE A 190 19.73 -2.67 2.59
N ASN A 191 20.62 -3.48 3.14
CA ASN A 191 21.31 -4.56 2.43
C ASN A 191 20.39 -5.79 2.49
N ALA A 192 20.39 -6.61 1.44
CA ALA A 192 19.57 -7.80 1.38
C ALA A 192 20.42 -9.05 1.21
N GLU A 193 20.07 -10.09 1.96
CA GLU A 193 20.57 -11.45 1.80
C GLU A 193 19.42 -12.36 1.38
N VAL A 194 19.65 -13.19 0.38
CA VAL A 194 18.65 -14.12 -0.14
C VAL A 194 18.51 -15.31 0.80
N ASN A 195 17.28 -15.61 1.20
CA ASN A 195 17.02 -16.72 2.09
C ASN A 195 17.46 -18.06 1.44
N THR A 196 18.38 -18.78 2.08
CA THR A 196 19.02 -20.00 1.58
C THR A 196 18.00 -21.11 1.23
N LEU A 197 16.88 -21.16 1.93
CA LEU A 197 15.80 -22.13 1.67
C LEU A 197 15.12 -21.91 0.32
N GLU A 198 15.04 -20.67 -0.17
CA GLU A 198 14.48 -20.40 -1.51
C GLU A 198 15.51 -20.69 -2.62
N ARG A 199 16.80 -20.60 -2.34
CA ARG A 199 17.85 -21.01 -3.29
C ARG A 199 17.71 -22.48 -3.67
N GLU A 200 17.47 -23.37 -2.71
CA GLU A 200 17.35 -24.80 -2.95
C GLU A 200 16.07 -25.19 -3.72
N MET A 201 14.95 -24.52 -3.44
CA MET A 201 13.67 -24.76 -4.14
C MET A 201 13.70 -24.29 -5.60
N THR A 202 14.41 -23.22 -5.92
CA THR A 202 14.52 -22.73 -7.30
C THR A 202 15.43 -23.61 -8.15
N LEU A 203 16.52 -24.13 -7.58
CA LEU A 203 17.43 -25.05 -8.25
C LEU A 203 16.82 -26.42 -8.54
N THR A 204 15.86 -26.86 -7.74
CA THR A 204 15.10 -28.11 -7.97
C THR A 204 14.03 -27.99 -9.06
N ARG A 205 13.45 -26.81 -9.24
CA ARG A 205 12.43 -26.53 -10.28
C ARG A 205 13.02 -26.34 -11.68
N THR A 206 14.28 -25.99 -11.80
CA THR A 206 14.99 -25.86 -13.10
C THR A 206 15.59 -27.16 -13.61
N LYS A 207 15.53 -28.27 -12.85
CA LYS A 207 16.03 -29.58 -13.22
C LYS A 207 14.93 -30.58 -13.68
N ASN A 208 13.68 -30.16 -13.68
CA ASN A 208 12.53 -30.85 -14.25
C ASN A 208 11.92 -29.98 -15.37
#